data_59a6bd4058a3002cc5cca8730056801b
#
_entry.id   59a6bd4058a3002cc5cca8730056801b
#
_cell.length_a   1.000
_cell.length_b   1.000
_cell.length_c   1.000
_cell.angle_alpha   90.00
_cell.angle_beta   90.00
_cell.angle_gamma   90.00
#
_symmetry.space_group_name_H-M   'P 1'
#
loop_
_entity.id
_entity.type
_entity.pdbx_description
1 polymer ?
#
loop_
_entity_poly.entity_id
_entity_poly.type
_entity_poly.pdbx_seq_one_letter_code
_entity_poly.pdbx_strand_id
1 'polypeptide(L)'
;LDRAISAVRLQQAWTDEETVRLVFHVFKDFNKTEIAAVKALMAKLQLSRVEFAFVHIVEAHPFMLFDPDQDGVGTRTRKGEAAPPRGLRVDLAHNEALVCLKGPKELRQTTDGIPKPFLLRLHKDSTFRDLSYLARQVYDFTCMSWRTLLPSPLPITILYSDLVARNLLLLRDVTGWSPENILGPVGRSLWFL
;
A
#
# COMPACT_ATOMS: atom_id res chain seq x y z
N LEU A 1 -8.57 -9.69 -12.15
CA LEU A 1 -7.87 -10.35 -11.04
C LEU A 1 -7.34 -11.72 -11.45
N ASP A 2 -8.16 -12.64 -11.98
CA ASP A 2 -7.78 -13.99 -12.42
C ASP A 2 -6.57 -13.97 -13.37
N ARG A 3 -6.63 -13.18 -14.45
CA ARG A 3 -5.52 -13.02 -15.40
C ARG A 3 -4.22 -12.54 -14.74
N ALA A 4 -4.32 -11.60 -13.81
CA ALA A 4 -3.15 -11.05 -13.13
C ALA A 4 -2.48 -12.11 -12.23
N ILE A 5 -3.26 -12.84 -11.44
CA ILE A 5 -2.73 -13.89 -10.56
C ILE A 5 -2.20 -15.08 -11.37
N SER A 6 -2.88 -15.46 -12.46
CA SER A 6 -2.39 -16.52 -13.35
C SER A 6 -1.05 -16.14 -14.00
N ALA A 7 -0.87 -14.87 -14.42
CA ALA A 7 0.38 -14.38 -14.95
C ALA A 7 1.51 -14.41 -13.91
N VAL A 8 1.23 -13.98 -12.68
CA VAL A 8 2.20 -14.03 -11.57
C VAL A 8 2.56 -15.48 -11.22
N ARG A 9 1.57 -16.37 -11.15
CA ARG A 9 1.79 -17.81 -10.92
C ARG A 9 2.77 -18.39 -11.95
N LEU A 10 2.53 -18.10 -13.22
CA LEU A 10 3.41 -18.56 -14.30
C LEU A 10 4.82 -17.95 -14.20
N GLN A 11 4.91 -16.66 -13.96
CA GLN A 11 6.18 -15.94 -13.85
C GLN A 11 7.02 -16.41 -12.65
N GLN A 12 6.37 -16.67 -11.52
CA GLN A 12 7.03 -17.11 -10.28
C GLN A 12 7.16 -18.63 -10.17
N ALA A 13 6.63 -19.38 -11.15
CA ALA A 13 6.66 -20.85 -11.19
C ALA A 13 6.20 -21.51 -9.87
N TRP A 14 5.10 -20.99 -9.26
CA TRP A 14 4.59 -21.53 -8.00
C TRP A 14 4.29 -23.01 -8.07
N THR A 15 4.81 -23.76 -7.11
CA THR A 15 4.58 -25.18 -6.95
C THR A 15 3.48 -25.47 -5.92
N ASP A 16 2.91 -26.67 -5.92
CA ASP A 16 1.86 -27.08 -4.97
C ASP A 16 2.39 -27.23 -3.52
N GLU A 17 3.71 -27.28 -3.35
CA GLU A 17 4.36 -27.40 -2.04
C GLU A 17 4.59 -26.05 -1.34
N GLU A 18 4.57 -24.97 -2.10
CA GLU A 18 4.84 -23.62 -1.57
C GLU A 18 3.61 -23.01 -0.90
N THR A 19 3.84 -22.29 0.19
CA THR A 19 2.83 -21.42 0.79
C THR A 19 2.81 -20.09 0.07
N VAL A 20 1.77 -19.85 -0.72
CA VAL A 20 1.58 -18.59 -1.44
C VAL A 20 0.76 -17.64 -0.59
N ARG A 21 1.30 -16.43 -0.33
CA ARG A 21 0.61 -15.36 0.39
C ARG A 21 0.25 -14.23 -0.53
N LEU A 22 -1.04 -13.98 -0.68
CA LEU A 22 -1.57 -12.90 -1.50
C LEU A 22 -2.09 -11.77 -0.60
N VAL A 23 -1.46 -10.61 -0.69
CA VAL A 23 -1.85 -9.43 0.11
C VAL A 23 -2.48 -8.39 -0.80
N PHE A 24 -3.71 -8.01 -0.48
CA PHE A 24 -4.47 -7.00 -1.22
C PHE A 24 -4.48 -5.70 -0.42
N HIS A 25 -3.73 -4.71 -0.91
CA HIS A 25 -3.73 -3.35 -0.35
C HIS A 25 -4.81 -2.51 -1.03
N VAL A 26 -5.66 -1.88 -0.24
CA VAL A 26 -6.70 -0.96 -0.72
C VAL A 26 -6.79 0.26 0.17
N PHE A 27 -7.30 1.37 -0.39
CA PHE A 27 -7.56 2.62 0.34
C PHE A 27 -9.07 2.85 0.59
N LYS A 28 -9.89 1.85 0.36
CA LYS A 28 -11.33 1.83 0.63
C LYS A 28 -11.71 0.53 1.35
N ASP A 29 -12.86 0.51 1.99
CA ASP A 29 -13.40 -0.73 2.55
C ASP A 29 -13.70 -1.75 1.45
N PHE A 30 -13.36 -3.01 1.72
CA PHE A 30 -13.72 -4.11 0.84
C PHE A 30 -15.23 -4.35 0.89
N ASN A 31 -15.87 -4.42 -0.26
CA ASN A 31 -17.26 -4.85 -0.35
C ASN A 31 -17.38 -6.39 -0.40
N LYS A 32 -18.58 -6.89 -0.10
CA LYS A 32 -18.85 -8.34 -0.07
C LYS A 32 -18.57 -9.04 -1.40
N THR A 33 -18.83 -8.37 -2.52
CA THR A 33 -18.59 -8.92 -3.86
C THR A 33 -17.10 -9.06 -4.16
N GLU A 34 -16.28 -8.07 -3.80
CA GLU A 34 -14.83 -8.13 -3.95
C GLU A 34 -14.24 -9.28 -3.12
N ILE A 35 -14.68 -9.42 -1.87
CA ILE A 35 -14.23 -10.52 -0.99
C ILE A 35 -14.64 -11.87 -1.56
N ALA A 36 -15.89 -12.01 -2.01
CA ALA A 36 -16.38 -13.26 -2.61
C ALA A 36 -15.60 -13.61 -3.89
N ALA A 37 -15.29 -12.63 -4.74
CA ALA A 37 -14.51 -12.82 -5.95
C ALA A 37 -13.08 -13.31 -5.65
N VAL A 38 -12.41 -12.74 -4.63
CA VAL A 38 -11.08 -13.20 -4.21
C VAL A 38 -11.16 -14.61 -3.65
N LYS A 39 -12.11 -14.93 -2.78
CA LYS A 39 -12.28 -16.27 -2.22
C LYS A 39 -12.54 -17.33 -3.31
N ALA A 40 -13.39 -17.02 -4.28
CA ALA A 40 -13.65 -17.89 -5.42
C ALA A 40 -12.39 -18.13 -6.27
N LEU A 41 -11.59 -17.08 -6.45
CA LEU A 41 -10.32 -17.18 -7.17
C LEU A 41 -9.31 -18.04 -6.41
N MET A 42 -9.19 -17.89 -5.08
CA MET A 42 -8.31 -18.72 -4.26
C MET A 42 -8.69 -20.20 -4.38
N ALA A 43 -9.98 -20.50 -4.32
CA ALA A 43 -10.46 -21.89 -4.53
C ALA A 43 -10.12 -22.43 -5.94
N LYS A 44 -10.17 -21.57 -6.97
CA LYS A 44 -9.85 -21.93 -8.37
C LYS A 44 -8.35 -22.16 -8.60
N LEU A 45 -7.47 -21.55 -7.81
CA LEU A 45 -6.03 -21.71 -7.99
C LEU A 45 -5.52 -23.12 -7.70
N GLN A 46 -6.31 -23.95 -7.01
CA GLN A 46 -5.98 -25.34 -6.68
C GLN A 46 -4.61 -25.53 -6.01
N LEU A 47 -4.10 -24.47 -5.36
CA LEU A 47 -2.87 -24.53 -4.59
C LEU A 47 -3.20 -25.07 -3.19
N SER A 48 -2.42 -26.02 -2.69
CA SER A 48 -2.67 -26.67 -1.40
C SER A 48 -2.52 -25.71 -0.20
N ARG A 49 -1.72 -24.65 -0.36
CA ARG A 49 -1.38 -23.71 0.70
C ARG A 49 -1.46 -22.26 0.22
N VAL A 50 -2.68 -21.73 0.07
CA VAL A 50 -2.89 -20.32 -0.26
C VAL A 50 -3.42 -19.59 0.95
N GLU A 51 -2.69 -18.59 1.42
CA GLU A 51 -3.13 -17.63 2.42
C GLU A 51 -3.38 -16.27 1.77
N PHE A 52 -4.32 -15.52 2.28
CA PHE A 52 -4.56 -14.17 1.79
C PHE A 52 -4.88 -13.19 2.91
N ALA A 53 -4.54 -11.92 2.67
CA ALA A 53 -4.85 -10.81 3.57
C ALA A 53 -5.47 -9.65 2.78
N PHE A 54 -6.53 -9.09 3.36
CA PHE A 54 -7.15 -7.84 2.90
C PHE A 54 -6.74 -6.72 3.85
N VAL A 55 -5.87 -5.83 3.39
CA VAL A 55 -5.32 -4.73 4.17
C VAL A 55 -5.90 -3.41 3.65
N HIS A 56 -6.73 -2.77 4.47
CA HIS A 56 -7.23 -1.44 4.22
C HIS A 56 -6.27 -0.42 4.82
N ILE A 57 -5.74 0.47 3.98
CA ILE A 57 -4.82 1.54 4.35
C ILE A 57 -5.63 2.85 4.41
N VAL A 58 -5.87 3.33 5.63
CA VAL A 58 -6.78 4.46 5.89
C VAL A 58 -5.99 5.72 6.21
N GLU A 59 -6.19 6.78 5.44
CA GLU A 59 -5.64 8.11 5.72
C GLU A 59 -6.57 8.96 6.60
N ALA A 60 -7.88 8.82 6.39
CA ALA A 60 -8.89 9.62 7.07
C ALA A 60 -9.32 8.97 8.40
N HIS A 61 -8.62 9.29 9.48
CA HIS A 61 -8.92 8.83 10.84
C HIS A 61 -8.54 9.93 11.85
N PRO A 62 -9.04 9.91 13.11
CA PRO A 62 -8.79 10.97 14.09
C PRO A 62 -7.46 10.87 14.84
N PHE A 63 -6.72 9.75 14.71
CA PHE A 63 -5.54 9.50 15.53
C PHE A 63 -4.35 10.35 15.10
N MET A 64 -3.62 10.85 16.10
CA MET A 64 -2.32 11.51 15.98
C MET A 64 -1.34 10.83 16.92
N LEU A 65 -0.07 10.76 16.55
CA LEU A 65 1.00 10.26 17.40
C LEU A 65 2.01 11.38 17.64
N PHE A 66 2.50 11.47 18.85
CA PHE A 66 3.49 12.45 19.29
C PHE A 66 4.65 11.71 19.98
N ASP A 67 5.84 12.15 19.71
CA ASP A 67 7.05 11.74 20.38
C ASP A 67 7.62 12.98 21.13
N PRO A 68 7.35 13.15 22.43
CA PRO A 68 7.75 14.34 23.17
C PRO A 68 9.28 14.47 23.29
N ASP A 69 10.03 13.38 23.10
CA ASP A 69 11.48 13.37 23.18
C ASP A 69 12.14 13.74 21.83
N GLN A 70 11.34 13.97 20.78
CA GLN A 70 11.83 14.33 19.45
C GLN A 70 12.03 15.84 19.29
N ASP A 71 13.28 16.28 19.31
CA ASP A 71 13.67 17.68 19.13
C ASP A 71 13.51 18.24 17.71
N GLY A 72 13.14 17.39 16.75
CA GLY A 72 13.14 17.76 15.33
C GLY A 72 14.52 17.73 14.67
N VAL A 73 14.57 18.04 13.39
CA VAL A 73 15.78 17.96 12.55
C VAL A 73 16.12 19.31 11.96
N GLY A 74 17.38 19.71 12.09
CA GLY A 74 17.93 20.96 11.55
C GLY A 74 18.68 21.77 12.60
N THR A 75 19.58 22.64 12.14
CA THR A 75 20.45 23.45 13.02
C THR A 75 19.89 24.85 13.27
N ARG A 76 19.27 25.47 12.26
CA ARG A 76 18.70 26.84 12.37
C ARG A 76 17.19 26.84 12.47
N THR A 77 16.54 26.01 11.68
CA THR A 77 15.09 25.80 11.71
C THR A 77 14.83 24.32 11.91
N ARG A 78 14.32 23.98 13.10
CA ARG A 78 13.95 22.58 13.42
C ARG A 78 12.61 22.25 12.76
N LYS A 79 12.54 21.12 12.10
CA LYS A 79 11.32 20.57 11.51
C LYS A 79 10.99 19.23 12.16
N GLY A 80 9.71 18.94 12.34
CA GLY A 80 9.25 17.67 12.90
C GLY A 80 9.54 17.53 14.40
N GLU A 81 9.50 18.63 15.15
CA GLU A 81 9.45 18.60 16.60
C GLU A 81 8.23 17.79 17.04
N ALA A 82 8.40 16.92 18.03
CA ALA A 82 7.42 15.95 18.50
C ALA A 82 6.87 14.98 17.41
N ALA A 83 7.46 14.96 16.22
CA ALA A 83 7.06 13.98 15.20
C ALA A 83 7.63 12.61 15.50
N PRO A 84 6.81 11.54 15.50
CA PRO A 84 7.30 10.20 15.78
C PRO A 84 8.26 9.73 14.69
N PRO A 85 9.17 8.80 15.02
CA PRO A 85 10.11 8.28 14.05
C PRO A 85 9.38 7.53 12.93
N ARG A 86 9.92 7.63 11.72
CA ARG A 86 9.43 6.83 10.59
C ARG A 86 9.57 5.35 10.90
N GLY A 87 8.51 4.57 10.61
CA GLY A 87 8.45 3.14 10.90
C GLY A 87 7.89 2.82 12.30
N LEU A 88 7.61 3.83 13.14
CA LEU A 88 6.90 3.57 14.40
C LEU A 88 5.55 2.93 14.10
N ARG A 89 5.27 1.83 14.80
CA ARG A 89 3.99 1.12 14.79
C ARG A 89 3.39 1.12 16.19
N VAL A 90 2.09 1.38 16.26
CA VAL A 90 1.30 1.28 17.50
C VAL A 90 0.10 0.40 17.19
N ASP A 91 0.00 -0.73 17.87
CA ASP A 91 -1.13 -1.64 17.71
C ASP A 91 -2.31 -1.12 18.54
N LEU A 92 -3.44 -0.88 17.87
CA LEU A 92 -4.69 -0.44 18.50
C LEU A 92 -5.56 -1.64 18.90
N ALA A 93 -5.54 -2.69 18.08
CA ALA A 93 -6.28 -3.92 18.26
C ALA A 93 -5.55 -5.08 17.56
N HIS A 94 -6.06 -6.31 17.70
CA HIS A 94 -5.50 -7.49 17.03
C HIS A 94 -5.51 -7.42 15.50
N ASN A 95 -6.31 -6.52 14.93
CA ASN A 95 -6.48 -6.33 13.49
C ASN A 95 -6.29 -4.88 13.05
N GLU A 96 -5.86 -3.98 13.93
CA GLU A 96 -5.65 -2.56 13.63
C GLU A 96 -4.33 -2.06 14.20
N ALA A 97 -3.58 -1.32 13.37
CA ALA A 97 -2.34 -0.67 13.79
C ALA A 97 -2.18 0.70 13.12
N LEU A 98 -1.57 1.63 13.85
CA LEU A 98 -1.06 2.88 13.29
C LEU A 98 0.39 2.67 12.83
N VAL A 99 0.74 3.21 11.66
CA VAL A 99 2.10 3.13 11.11
C VAL A 99 2.53 4.51 10.61
N CYS A 100 3.66 5.00 11.13
CA CYS A 100 4.27 6.25 10.69
C CYS A 100 5.11 6.03 9.44
N LEU A 101 4.59 6.41 8.27
CA LEU A 101 5.32 6.30 7.00
C LEU A 101 6.22 7.50 6.73
N LYS A 102 6.06 8.59 7.48
CA LYS A 102 6.93 9.77 7.47
C LYS A 102 7.41 10.05 8.89
N GLY A 103 8.64 10.49 9.01
CA GLY A 103 9.22 10.98 10.26
C GLY A 103 9.78 12.41 10.08
N PRO A 104 10.53 12.93 11.05
CA PRO A 104 11.08 14.29 11.01
C PRO A 104 11.96 14.58 9.78
N LYS A 105 12.69 13.57 9.29
CA LYS A 105 13.62 13.70 8.15
C LYS A 105 12.90 13.89 6.82
N GLU A 106 11.75 13.30 6.65
CA GLU A 106 10.95 13.32 5.40
C GLU A 106 10.12 14.61 5.26
N LEU A 107 10.00 15.41 6.31
CA LEU A 107 9.33 16.72 6.25
C LEU A 107 10.18 17.72 5.46
N ARG A 108 9.53 18.52 4.62
CA ARG A 108 10.21 19.50 3.77
C ARG A 108 10.38 20.84 4.48
N GLN A 109 9.36 21.26 5.19
CA GLN A 109 9.28 22.58 5.85
C GLN A 109 8.99 22.45 7.34
N THR A 110 9.32 23.47 8.10
CA THR A 110 8.98 23.58 9.54
C THR A 110 7.48 23.67 9.77
N THR A 111 6.74 24.15 8.75
CA THR A 111 5.29 24.31 8.78
C THR A 111 4.51 23.07 8.41
N ASP A 112 5.18 21.99 8.02
CA ASP A 112 4.51 20.73 7.61
C ASP A 112 3.74 20.06 8.77
N GLY A 113 4.01 20.47 10.00
CA GLY A 113 3.39 19.91 11.19
C GLY A 113 3.82 18.48 11.49
N ILE A 114 3.08 17.81 12.37
CA ILE A 114 3.33 16.42 12.73
C ILE A 114 2.69 15.50 11.69
N PRO A 115 3.45 14.56 11.09
CA PRO A 115 2.92 13.66 10.11
C PRO A 115 1.85 12.76 10.70
N LYS A 116 0.69 12.70 10.04
CA LYS A 116 -0.37 11.80 10.43
C LYS A 116 0.04 10.35 10.11
N PRO A 117 -0.09 9.40 11.07
CA PRO A 117 0.14 7.99 10.78
C PRO A 117 -0.93 7.44 9.84
N PHE A 118 -0.66 6.33 9.18
CA PHE A 118 -1.69 5.56 8.48
C PHE A 118 -2.31 4.55 9.44
N LEU A 119 -3.62 4.38 9.36
CA LEU A 119 -4.30 3.31 10.06
C LEU A 119 -4.43 2.11 9.12
N LEU A 120 -3.84 0.99 9.52
CA LEU A 120 -3.99 -0.28 8.84
C LEU A 120 -5.11 -1.08 9.51
N ARG A 121 -6.05 -1.57 8.70
CA ARG A 121 -7.12 -2.46 9.13
C ARG A 121 -7.05 -3.76 8.37
N LEU A 122 -6.90 -4.85 9.11
CA LEU A 122 -6.95 -6.19 8.55
C LEU A 122 -8.40 -6.68 8.56
N HIS A 123 -8.92 -7.01 7.38
CA HIS A 123 -10.30 -7.51 7.28
C HIS A 123 -10.44 -8.88 7.94
N LYS A 124 -11.57 -9.11 8.59
CA LYS A 124 -11.87 -10.34 9.35
C LYS A 124 -11.79 -11.63 8.52
N ASP A 125 -12.04 -11.52 7.24
CA ASP A 125 -12.04 -12.66 6.29
C ASP A 125 -10.64 -13.01 5.76
N SER A 126 -9.58 -12.32 6.23
CA SER A 126 -8.20 -12.65 5.92
C SER A 126 -7.80 -13.97 6.57
N THR A 127 -7.12 -14.85 5.83
CA THR A 127 -6.57 -16.11 6.35
C THR A 127 -5.16 -15.93 6.89
N PHE A 128 -4.37 -15.03 6.29
CA PHE A 128 -3.08 -14.58 6.81
C PHE A 128 -3.29 -13.35 7.68
N ARG A 129 -2.94 -13.45 8.97
CA ARG A 129 -3.33 -12.45 9.99
C ARG A 129 -2.15 -11.87 10.79
N ASP A 130 -0.92 -12.05 10.32
CA ASP A 130 0.24 -11.43 10.95
C ASP A 130 0.28 -9.93 10.66
N LEU A 131 -0.35 -9.14 11.56
CA LEU A 131 -0.42 -7.68 11.43
C LEU A 131 0.97 -7.04 11.48
N SER A 132 1.93 -7.63 12.22
CA SER A 132 3.30 -7.14 12.29
C SER A 132 3.99 -7.24 10.94
N TYR A 133 3.91 -8.39 10.30
CA TYR A 133 4.44 -8.61 8.96
C TYR A 133 3.79 -7.68 7.94
N LEU A 134 2.46 -7.56 7.96
CA LEU A 134 1.71 -6.73 7.02
C LEU A 134 2.04 -5.24 7.18
N ALA A 135 2.15 -4.75 8.41
CA ALA A 135 2.55 -3.36 8.68
C ALA A 135 3.99 -3.09 8.21
N ARG A 136 4.91 -4.03 8.43
CA ARG A 136 6.28 -3.94 7.94
C ARG A 136 6.32 -3.93 6.41
N GLN A 137 5.54 -4.78 5.75
CA GLN A 137 5.45 -4.82 4.29
C GLN A 137 4.94 -3.47 3.72
N VAL A 138 3.89 -2.88 4.32
CA VAL A 138 3.39 -1.56 3.93
C VAL A 138 4.49 -0.50 4.05
N TYR A 139 5.24 -0.50 5.15
CA TYR A 139 6.37 0.39 5.35
C TYR A 139 7.47 0.19 4.29
N ASP A 140 7.91 -1.04 4.05
CA ASP A 140 8.98 -1.36 3.12
C ASP A 140 8.60 -0.95 1.68
N PHE A 141 7.34 -1.09 1.28
CA PHE A 141 6.85 -0.64 -0.02
C PHE A 141 6.88 0.88 -0.22
N THR A 142 7.03 1.67 0.83
CA THR A 142 7.28 3.12 0.66
C THR A 142 8.68 3.42 0.16
N CYS A 143 9.63 2.48 0.34
CA CYS A 143 11.02 2.62 -0.09
C CYS A 143 11.28 2.11 -1.51
N MET A 144 10.29 1.54 -2.17
CA MET A 144 10.44 0.86 -3.46
C MET A 144 9.96 1.69 -4.67
N SER A 145 9.82 3.00 -4.53
CA SER A 145 9.35 3.85 -5.63
C SER A 145 10.44 4.11 -6.66
N TRP A 146 10.14 3.87 -7.94
CA TRP A 146 11.01 4.23 -9.05
C TRP A 146 11.04 5.74 -9.35
N ARG A 147 10.10 6.51 -8.80
CA ARG A 147 10.02 7.97 -9.02
C ARG A 147 11.01 8.79 -8.21
N THR A 148 11.48 8.25 -7.12
CA THR A 148 12.32 8.99 -6.17
C THR A 148 13.21 8.06 -5.35
N LEU A 149 14.38 8.53 -5.02
CA LEU A 149 15.28 7.85 -4.08
C LEU A 149 14.84 8.02 -2.62
N LEU A 150 13.96 9.00 -2.36
CA LEU A 150 13.37 9.20 -1.03
C LEU A 150 12.15 8.30 -0.86
N PRO A 151 11.84 7.89 0.37
CA PRO A 151 10.62 7.13 0.65
C PRO A 151 9.38 7.87 0.16
N SER A 152 8.48 7.15 -0.52
CA SER A 152 7.21 7.71 -0.97
C SER A 152 6.23 7.91 0.19
N PRO A 153 5.27 8.84 0.08
CA PRO A 153 4.26 9.05 1.13
C PRO A 153 3.30 7.87 1.27
N LEU A 154 3.18 7.05 0.23
CA LEU A 154 2.30 5.86 0.16
C LEU A 154 3.11 4.64 -0.27
N PRO A 155 2.71 3.43 0.12
CA PRO A 155 3.29 2.22 -0.44
C PRO A 155 3.04 2.16 -1.96
N ILE A 156 4.01 1.66 -2.72
CA ILE A 156 3.93 1.63 -4.19
C ILE A 156 2.69 0.90 -4.72
N THR A 157 2.20 -0.09 -3.99
CA THR A 157 0.97 -0.84 -4.31
C THR A 157 -0.27 0.05 -4.39
N ILE A 158 -0.32 1.11 -3.58
CA ILE A 158 -1.38 2.12 -3.62
C ILE A 158 -0.99 3.28 -4.54
N LEU A 159 0.25 3.79 -4.41
CA LEU A 159 0.73 4.94 -5.17
C LEU A 159 0.63 4.72 -6.68
N TYR A 160 1.07 3.56 -7.17
CA TYR A 160 1.06 3.28 -8.61
C TYR A 160 -0.36 3.09 -9.13
N SER A 161 -1.22 2.45 -8.36
CA SER A 161 -2.65 2.32 -8.72
C SER A 161 -3.35 3.68 -8.80
N ASP A 162 -3.06 4.60 -7.88
CA ASP A 162 -3.58 5.97 -7.88
C ASP A 162 -3.06 6.78 -9.09
N LEU A 163 -1.74 6.67 -9.38
CA LEU A 163 -1.15 7.33 -10.55
C LEU A 163 -1.76 6.84 -11.87
N VAL A 164 -1.93 5.53 -12.02
CA VAL A 164 -2.59 4.95 -13.19
C VAL A 164 -4.01 5.49 -13.31
N ALA A 165 -4.79 5.47 -12.22
CA ALA A 165 -6.18 5.92 -12.22
C ALA A 165 -6.29 7.41 -12.60
N ARG A 166 -5.41 8.27 -12.06
CA ARG A 166 -5.37 9.72 -12.39
C ARG A 166 -5.00 9.95 -13.84
N ASN A 167 -3.99 9.26 -14.36
CA ASN A 167 -3.58 9.41 -15.75
C ASN A 167 -4.66 8.92 -16.72
N LEU A 168 -5.35 7.83 -16.40
CA LEU A 168 -6.48 7.34 -17.19
C LEU A 168 -7.66 8.34 -17.18
N LEU A 169 -7.89 9.00 -16.04
CA LEU A 169 -8.92 10.04 -15.96
C LEU A 169 -8.60 11.23 -16.87
N LEU A 170 -7.33 11.66 -16.94
CA LEU A 170 -6.89 12.73 -17.84
C LEU A 170 -7.00 12.34 -19.31
N LEU A 171 -6.80 11.06 -19.64
CA LEU A 171 -6.88 10.57 -21.02
C LEU A 171 -8.33 10.38 -21.50
N ARG A 172 -9.31 10.32 -20.59
CA ARG A 172 -10.71 10.04 -20.94
C ARG A 172 -11.28 10.96 -22.04
N ASP A 173 -10.89 12.23 -22.00
CA ASP A 173 -11.42 13.25 -22.89
C ASP A 173 -10.52 13.52 -24.12
N VAL A 174 -9.46 12.70 -24.31
CA VAL A 174 -8.56 12.80 -25.46
C VAL A 174 -9.15 12.12 -26.69
N THR A 175 -9.27 12.86 -27.80
CA THR A 175 -9.80 12.34 -29.05
C THR A 175 -8.98 11.13 -29.55
N GLY A 176 -9.67 10.03 -29.88
CA GLY A 176 -9.03 8.80 -30.36
C GLY A 176 -8.42 7.92 -29.27
N TRP A 177 -8.52 8.30 -28.00
CA TRP A 177 -8.11 7.43 -26.92
C TRP A 177 -9.15 6.33 -26.64
N SER A 178 -8.64 5.14 -26.36
CA SER A 178 -9.45 3.97 -25.97
C SER A 178 -8.71 3.19 -24.89
N PRO A 179 -9.41 2.57 -23.93
CA PRO A 179 -8.78 1.71 -22.91
C PRO A 179 -7.94 0.57 -23.51
N GLU A 180 -8.25 0.10 -24.71
CA GLU A 180 -7.49 -0.93 -25.42
C GLU A 180 -6.06 -0.48 -25.74
N ASN A 181 -5.81 0.83 -25.86
CA ASN A 181 -4.47 1.38 -26.12
C ASN A 181 -3.46 1.00 -25.02
N ILE A 182 -3.93 0.85 -23.77
CA ILE A 182 -3.08 0.43 -22.65
C ILE A 182 -2.97 -1.09 -22.52
N LEU A 183 -3.75 -1.88 -23.24
CA LEU A 183 -3.61 -3.35 -23.25
C LEU A 183 -2.45 -3.84 -24.10
N GLY A 184 -1.86 -2.95 -24.91
CA GLY A 184 -0.72 -3.20 -25.79
C GLY A 184 0.65 -3.02 -25.10
N PRO A 185 1.70 -2.76 -25.90
CA PRO A 185 3.08 -2.56 -25.40
C PRO A 185 3.20 -1.40 -24.41
N VAL A 186 2.44 -0.31 -24.60
CA VAL A 186 2.45 0.86 -23.71
C VAL A 186 2.05 0.46 -22.30
N GLY A 187 0.99 -0.32 -22.15
CA GLY A 187 0.51 -0.74 -20.83
C GLY A 187 1.43 -1.73 -20.10
N ARG A 188 2.42 -2.29 -20.80
CA ARG A 188 3.46 -3.14 -20.20
C ARG A 188 4.65 -2.33 -19.68
N SER A 189 4.73 -1.05 -20.01
CA SER A 189 5.75 -0.12 -19.53
C SER A 189 5.26 0.63 -18.29
N LEU A 190 6.17 1.30 -17.60
CA LEU A 190 5.84 2.17 -16.48
C LEU A 190 5.43 3.58 -16.95
N TRP A 191 4.55 3.67 -17.94
CA TRP A 191 4.13 4.89 -18.63
C TRP A 191 3.46 5.93 -17.69
N PHE A 192 3.00 5.51 -16.53
CA PHE A 192 2.34 6.34 -15.51
C PHE A 192 3.32 7.01 -14.54
N LEU A 193 4.62 6.68 -14.61
CA LEU A 193 5.67 7.31 -13.81
C LEU A 193 6.17 8.58 -14.51
#